data_673ef75ee0925863d840c38f6cc513ad
#
_entry.id   673ef75ee0925863d840c38f6cc513ad
#
_cell.length_a   1.000
_cell.length_b   1.000
_cell.length_c   1.000
_cell.angle_alpha   90.00
_cell.angle_beta   90.00
_cell.angle_gamma   90.00
#
_symmetry.space_group_name_H-M   'P 1'
#
loop_
_entity.id
_entity.type
_entity.pdbx_description
1 polymer ?
#
loop_
_entity_poly.entity_id
_entity_poly.type
_entity_poly.pdbx_seq_one_letter_code
_entity_poly.pdbx_strand_id
1 'polypeptide(L)'
;ITKYLGIIKIGLTLVIVYAAHPPILAAVHHSFVPEKISLLAIVTIVGGTVGGYITFSGAHRLIDAGISGTEHIKFVTKSATTGIVISSFMRYILFLAAVGIVSQGIHLDKNNPAATVFESAGGRWGLFIFGIVLWSAALSSVIGASYTSYSFIKNLKTKFLQNERIVI
;
A
#
# COMPACT_ATOMS: atom_id res chain seq x y z
N ILE A 1 14.34 -5.37 8.96
CA ILE A 1 13.03 -5.87 9.48
C ILE A 1 11.95 -5.65 8.42
N THR A 2 11.71 -4.42 7.94
CA THR A 2 10.62 -4.07 6.99
C THR A 2 10.65 -4.90 5.69
N LYS A 3 11.84 -5.19 5.15
CA LYS A 3 11.99 -6.01 3.94
C LYS A 3 11.48 -7.44 4.15
N TYR A 4 11.82 -8.08 5.26
CA TYR A 4 11.36 -9.43 5.58
C TYR A 4 9.87 -9.49 5.84
N LEU A 5 9.32 -8.51 6.56
CA LEU A 5 7.88 -8.37 6.75
C LEU A 5 7.14 -8.20 5.42
N GLY A 6 7.73 -7.48 4.46
CA GLY A 6 7.20 -7.34 3.11
C GLY A 6 7.11 -8.68 2.37
N ILE A 7 8.16 -9.49 2.41
CA ILE A 7 8.20 -10.81 1.76
C ILE A 7 7.18 -11.75 2.39
N ILE A 8 7.10 -11.78 3.73
CA ILE A 8 6.12 -12.60 4.46
C ILE A 8 4.70 -12.22 4.06
N LYS A 9 4.37 -10.91 4.00
CA LYS A 9 3.05 -10.44 3.57
C LYS A 9 2.70 -10.92 2.16
N ILE A 10 3.63 -10.82 1.22
CA ILE A 10 3.43 -11.29 -0.15
C ILE A 10 3.14 -12.79 -0.16
N GLY A 11 3.95 -13.58 0.53
CA GLY A 11 3.76 -15.04 0.60
C GLY A 11 2.42 -15.44 1.19
N LEU A 12 2.04 -14.83 2.32
CA LEU A 12 0.75 -15.10 2.98
C LEU A 12 -0.44 -14.70 2.10
N THR A 13 -0.34 -13.58 1.40
CA THR A 13 -1.41 -13.13 0.49
C THR A 13 -1.56 -14.09 -0.69
N LEU A 14 -0.46 -14.61 -1.25
CA LEU A 14 -0.52 -15.59 -2.34
C LEU A 14 -1.19 -16.89 -1.90
N VAL A 15 -0.94 -17.35 -0.68
CA VAL A 15 -1.64 -18.52 -0.11
C VAL A 15 -3.16 -18.30 -0.05
N ILE A 16 -3.60 -17.12 0.39
CA ILE A 16 -5.02 -16.78 0.45
C ILE A 16 -5.65 -16.71 -0.94
N VAL A 17 -4.97 -16.13 -1.93
CA VAL A 17 -5.47 -16.08 -3.31
C VAL A 17 -5.62 -17.48 -3.89
N TYR A 18 -4.64 -18.35 -3.66
CA TYR A 18 -4.71 -19.74 -4.08
C TYR A 18 -5.93 -20.45 -3.46
N ALA A 19 -6.15 -20.27 -2.15
CA ALA A 19 -7.29 -20.84 -1.44
C ALA A 19 -8.65 -20.24 -1.85
N ALA A 20 -8.68 -19.00 -2.32
CA ALA A 20 -9.90 -18.32 -2.78
C ALA A 20 -10.39 -18.77 -4.16
N HIS A 21 -9.58 -19.53 -4.92
CA HIS A 21 -9.90 -20.04 -6.26
C HIS A 21 -10.51 -18.98 -7.21
N PRO A 22 -9.85 -17.85 -7.45
CA PRO A 22 -10.43 -16.77 -8.24
C PRO A 22 -10.64 -17.19 -9.70
N PRO A 23 -11.72 -16.74 -10.36
CA PRO A 23 -11.97 -16.94 -11.79
C PRO A 23 -11.05 -16.00 -12.60
N ILE A 24 -9.76 -16.35 -12.71
CA ILE A 24 -8.70 -15.49 -13.27
C ILE A 24 -9.06 -15.00 -14.68
N LEU A 25 -9.59 -15.89 -15.54
CA LEU A 25 -9.91 -15.56 -16.92
C LEU A 25 -11.02 -14.51 -17.00
N ALA A 26 -12.07 -14.66 -16.20
CA ALA A 26 -13.17 -13.70 -16.10
C ALA A 26 -12.67 -12.38 -15.49
N ALA A 27 -11.85 -12.42 -14.46
CA ALA A 27 -11.29 -11.23 -13.82
C ALA A 27 -10.43 -10.42 -14.79
N VAL A 28 -9.58 -11.08 -15.60
CA VAL A 28 -8.79 -10.42 -16.64
C VAL A 28 -9.68 -9.83 -17.72
N HIS A 29 -10.68 -10.58 -18.22
CA HIS A 29 -11.62 -10.08 -19.23
C HIS A 29 -12.35 -8.81 -18.75
N HIS A 30 -12.94 -8.85 -17.55
CA HIS A 30 -13.68 -7.71 -17.00
C HIS A 30 -12.78 -6.53 -16.55
N SER A 31 -11.49 -6.74 -16.43
CA SER A 31 -10.53 -5.63 -16.20
C SER A 31 -10.39 -4.74 -17.44
N PHE A 32 -10.59 -5.27 -18.63
CA PHE A 32 -10.54 -4.52 -19.89
C PHE A 32 -11.91 -4.19 -20.46
N VAL A 33 -12.90 -5.06 -20.22
CA VAL A 33 -14.28 -4.92 -20.69
C VAL A 33 -15.24 -5.03 -19.51
N PRO A 34 -15.37 -3.97 -18.69
CA PRO A 34 -16.26 -3.99 -17.55
C PRO A 34 -17.73 -3.92 -17.99
N GLU A 35 -18.59 -4.73 -17.39
CA GLU A 35 -20.03 -4.69 -17.64
C GLU A 35 -20.68 -3.39 -17.15
N LYS A 36 -20.17 -2.82 -16.07
CA LYS A 36 -20.65 -1.57 -15.47
C LYS A 36 -19.48 -0.72 -14.99
N ILE A 37 -19.53 0.57 -15.30
CA ILE A 37 -18.55 1.55 -14.81
C ILE A 37 -19.19 2.35 -13.69
N SER A 38 -18.63 2.24 -12.49
CA SER A 38 -19.06 3.03 -11.33
C SER A 38 -18.06 4.17 -11.08
N LEU A 39 -18.46 5.40 -11.45
CA LEU A 39 -17.64 6.59 -11.20
C LEU A 39 -17.33 6.77 -9.71
N LEU A 40 -18.30 6.48 -8.83
CA LEU A 40 -18.09 6.57 -7.38
C LEU A 40 -17.01 5.60 -6.92
N ALA A 41 -17.01 4.36 -7.39
CA ALA A 41 -15.97 3.39 -7.05
C ALA A 41 -14.60 3.84 -7.54
N ILE A 42 -14.51 4.37 -8.77
CA ILE A 42 -13.26 4.89 -9.33
C ILE A 42 -12.72 6.03 -8.48
N VAL A 43 -13.55 7.04 -8.17
CA VAL A 43 -13.15 8.19 -7.36
C VAL A 43 -12.72 7.76 -5.96
N THR A 44 -13.42 6.80 -5.35
CA THR A 44 -13.08 6.27 -4.02
C THR A 44 -11.72 5.57 -4.03
N ILE A 45 -11.47 4.72 -5.04
CA ILE A 45 -10.19 3.99 -5.15
C ILE A 45 -9.05 4.97 -5.44
N VAL A 46 -9.25 5.92 -6.35
CA VAL A 46 -8.25 6.94 -6.69
C VAL A 46 -7.96 7.81 -5.46
N GLY A 47 -9.00 8.33 -4.80
CA GLY A 47 -8.87 9.18 -3.61
C GLY A 47 -8.16 8.46 -2.45
N GLY A 48 -8.53 7.22 -2.18
CA GLY A 48 -7.89 6.41 -1.14
C GLY A 48 -6.46 5.97 -1.49
N THR A 49 -6.07 6.04 -2.75
CA THR A 49 -4.74 5.60 -3.23
C THR A 49 -3.77 6.76 -3.37
N VAL A 50 -4.24 7.87 -3.94
CA VAL A 50 -3.43 9.07 -4.25
C VAL A 50 -3.34 10.01 -3.04
N GLY A 51 -4.14 9.79 -2.01
CA GLY A 51 -4.23 10.62 -0.80
C GLY A 51 -2.93 10.76 0.01
N GLY A 52 -1.85 11.05 -0.68
CA GLY A 52 -0.55 11.05 -0.07
C GLY A 52 0.09 12.42 0.04
N TYR A 53 -0.39 13.29 0.96
CA TYR A 53 0.48 14.35 1.46
C TYR A 53 1.83 13.77 1.95
N ILE A 54 1.86 12.53 2.42
CA ILE A 54 3.07 11.77 2.80
C ILE A 54 4.02 11.61 1.61
N THR A 55 3.51 11.43 0.40
CA THR A 55 4.32 11.36 -0.82
C THR A 55 5.07 12.67 -1.05
N PHE A 56 4.41 13.80 -0.89
CA PHE A 56 5.02 15.13 -1.04
C PHE A 56 5.90 15.50 0.15
N SER A 57 5.45 15.23 1.37
CA SER A 57 6.22 15.52 2.60
C SER A 57 7.44 14.61 2.75
N GLY A 58 7.49 13.47 2.08
CA GLY A 58 8.63 12.54 2.09
C GLY A 58 9.78 12.95 1.17
N ALA A 59 9.60 13.89 0.27
CA ALA A 59 10.63 14.29 -0.69
C ALA A 59 11.89 14.87 -0.03
N HIS A 60 11.76 15.57 1.11
CA HIS A 60 12.90 16.09 1.86
C HIS A 60 13.85 14.97 2.37
N ARG A 61 13.36 13.75 2.53
CA ARG A 61 14.17 12.60 2.96
C ARG A 61 15.22 12.20 1.91
N LEU A 62 14.93 12.45 0.63
CA LEU A 62 15.92 12.25 -0.43
C LEU A 62 17.06 13.24 -0.29
N ILE A 63 16.74 14.49 0.01
CA ILE A 63 17.71 15.55 0.25
C ILE A 63 18.56 15.25 1.49
N ASP A 64 17.93 14.83 2.59
CA ASP A 64 18.62 14.41 3.82
C ASP A 64 19.57 13.22 3.61
N ALA A 65 19.24 12.34 2.64
CA ALA A 65 20.08 11.22 2.25
C ALA A 65 21.18 11.59 1.22
N GLY A 66 21.31 12.87 0.87
CA GLY A 66 22.28 13.36 -0.14
C GLY A 66 21.85 13.02 -1.58
N ILE A 67 20.61 12.63 -1.81
CA ILE A 67 20.07 12.28 -3.11
C ILE A 67 19.43 13.55 -3.72
N SER A 68 20.24 14.34 -4.40
CA SER A 68 19.84 15.58 -5.06
C SER A 68 20.53 15.69 -6.41
N GLY A 69 20.01 16.57 -7.28
CA GLY A 69 20.59 16.79 -8.60
C GLY A 69 20.08 15.85 -9.69
N THR A 70 20.39 16.18 -10.92
CA THR A 70 19.91 15.47 -12.12
C THR A 70 20.52 14.09 -12.28
N GLU A 71 21.70 13.86 -11.72
CA GLU A 71 22.41 12.57 -11.73
C GLU A 71 21.64 11.48 -11.00
N HIS A 72 20.83 11.84 -10.00
CA HIS A 72 20.04 10.89 -9.20
C HIS A 72 18.64 10.60 -9.76
N ILE A 73 18.20 11.30 -10.81
CA ILE A 73 16.84 11.15 -11.37
C ILE A 73 16.56 9.69 -11.76
N LYS A 74 17.50 9.01 -12.43
CA LYS A 74 17.33 7.61 -12.83
C LYS A 74 17.14 6.68 -11.64
N PHE A 75 17.88 6.91 -10.57
CA PHE A 75 17.76 6.13 -9.33
C PHE A 75 16.39 6.34 -8.66
N VAL A 76 15.99 7.59 -8.50
CA VAL A 76 14.70 7.95 -7.88
C VAL A 76 13.54 7.40 -8.70
N THR A 77 13.55 7.59 -10.03
CA THR A 77 12.50 7.08 -10.93
C THR A 77 12.41 5.56 -10.86
N LYS A 78 13.55 4.85 -10.94
CA LYS A 78 13.57 3.39 -10.86
C LYS A 78 13.01 2.89 -9.52
N SER A 79 13.41 3.51 -8.42
CA SER A 79 12.94 3.16 -7.08
C SER A 79 11.43 3.39 -6.92
N ALA A 80 10.94 4.55 -7.37
CA ALA A 80 9.52 4.89 -7.33
C ALA A 80 8.69 3.94 -8.21
N THR A 81 9.12 3.72 -9.47
CA THR A 81 8.41 2.80 -10.39
C THR A 81 8.35 1.38 -9.84
N THR A 82 9.46 0.88 -9.28
CA THR A 82 9.49 -0.45 -8.67
C THR A 82 8.50 -0.54 -7.49
N GLY A 83 8.45 0.47 -6.64
CA GLY A 83 7.50 0.53 -5.53
C GLY A 83 6.05 0.55 -5.99
N ILE A 84 5.74 1.33 -7.03
CA ILE A 84 4.39 1.40 -7.62
C ILE A 84 3.99 0.05 -8.21
N VAL A 85 4.86 -0.58 -9.00
CA VAL A 85 4.58 -1.89 -9.64
C VAL A 85 4.31 -2.96 -8.60
N ILE A 86 5.17 -3.09 -7.57
CA ILE A 86 4.99 -4.08 -6.50
C ILE A 86 3.69 -3.82 -5.73
N SER A 87 3.41 -2.56 -5.38
CA SER A 87 2.20 -2.19 -4.66
C SER A 87 0.93 -2.46 -5.47
N SER A 88 0.94 -2.14 -6.77
CA SER A 88 -0.18 -2.40 -7.68
C SER A 88 -0.42 -3.90 -7.85
N PHE A 89 0.64 -4.68 -8.00
CA PHE A 89 0.57 -6.14 -8.09
C PHE A 89 -0.06 -6.74 -6.82
N MET A 90 0.36 -6.30 -5.63
CA MET A 90 -0.21 -6.77 -4.38
C MET A 90 -1.70 -6.43 -4.23
N ARG A 91 -2.10 -5.23 -4.65
CA ARG A 91 -3.52 -4.83 -4.65
C ARG A 91 -4.35 -5.67 -5.61
N TYR A 92 -3.81 -5.95 -6.79
CA TYR A 92 -4.49 -6.79 -7.77
C TYR A 92 -4.67 -8.23 -7.26
N ILE A 93 -3.65 -8.78 -6.60
CA ILE A 93 -3.73 -10.09 -5.97
C ILE A 93 -4.80 -10.13 -4.89
N LEU A 94 -4.87 -9.14 -4.00
CA LEU A 94 -5.92 -9.06 -2.98
C LEU A 94 -7.31 -8.91 -3.58
N PHE A 95 -7.43 -8.13 -4.65
CA PHE A 95 -8.68 -8.00 -5.39
C PHE A 95 -9.12 -9.34 -5.99
N LEU A 96 -8.20 -10.10 -6.58
CA LEU A 96 -8.50 -11.44 -7.09
C LEU A 96 -9.01 -12.38 -6.00
N ALA A 97 -8.42 -12.33 -4.80
CA ALA A 97 -8.92 -13.12 -3.66
C ALA A 97 -10.37 -12.74 -3.32
N ALA A 98 -10.69 -11.45 -3.27
CA ALA A 98 -12.05 -10.97 -3.02
C ALA A 98 -13.02 -11.43 -4.11
N VAL A 99 -12.65 -11.31 -5.38
CA VAL A 99 -13.46 -11.81 -6.52
C VAL A 99 -13.68 -13.31 -6.40
N GLY A 100 -12.65 -14.09 -6.01
CA GLY A 100 -12.79 -15.54 -5.82
C GLY A 100 -13.84 -15.89 -4.77
N ILE A 101 -13.83 -15.21 -3.62
CA ILE A 101 -14.80 -15.43 -2.54
C ILE A 101 -16.21 -14.99 -2.95
N VAL A 102 -16.36 -13.83 -3.59
CA VAL A 102 -17.66 -13.33 -4.05
C VAL A 102 -18.24 -14.23 -5.15
N SER A 103 -17.43 -14.76 -6.05
CA SER A 103 -17.88 -15.69 -7.09
C SER A 103 -18.42 -17.01 -6.55
N GLN A 104 -18.06 -17.37 -5.32
CA GLN A 104 -18.64 -18.52 -4.59
C GLN A 104 -19.97 -18.19 -3.88
N GLY A 105 -20.52 -16.98 -4.08
CA GLY A 105 -21.76 -16.53 -3.46
C GLY A 105 -21.61 -16.02 -2.02
N ILE A 106 -20.40 -15.87 -1.52
CA ILE A 106 -20.16 -15.39 -0.17
C ILE A 106 -20.23 -13.85 -0.16
N HIS A 107 -21.09 -13.32 0.72
CA HIS A 107 -21.19 -11.87 0.91
C HIS A 107 -20.08 -11.36 1.83
N LEU A 108 -19.39 -10.32 1.38
CA LEU A 108 -18.38 -9.65 2.19
C LEU A 108 -19.03 -8.79 3.28
N ASP A 109 -18.52 -8.87 4.51
CA ASP A 109 -18.93 -7.97 5.59
C ASP A 109 -18.58 -6.53 5.22
N LYS A 110 -19.57 -5.65 5.28
CA LYS A 110 -19.41 -4.21 4.97
C LYS A 110 -18.43 -3.51 5.91
N ASN A 111 -18.30 -3.97 7.15
CA ASN A 111 -17.42 -3.38 8.14
C ASN A 111 -15.96 -3.81 7.97
N ASN A 112 -15.74 -5.06 7.54
CA ASN A 112 -14.39 -5.60 7.34
C ASN A 112 -14.35 -6.60 6.18
N PRO A 113 -14.47 -6.12 4.92
CA PRO A 113 -14.47 -7.00 3.75
C PRO A 113 -13.19 -7.85 3.64
N ALA A 114 -12.05 -7.28 3.99
CA ALA A 114 -10.78 -7.99 3.91
C ALA A 114 -10.71 -9.18 4.89
N ALA A 115 -11.15 -9.00 6.13
CA ALA A 115 -11.22 -10.10 7.09
C ALA A 115 -12.10 -11.24 6.58
N THR A 116 -13.27 -10.91 5.99
CA THR A 116 -14.17 -11.92 5.42
C THR A 116 -13.50 -12.71 4.30
N VAL A 117 -12.73 -12.05 3.43
CA VAL A 117 -11.98 -12.75 2.35
C VAL A 117 -11.00 -13.77 2.94
N PHE A 118 -10.22 -13.35 3.93
CA PHE A 118 -9.24 -14.24 4.56
C PHE A 118 -9.89 -15.37 5.34
N GLU A 119 -10.97 -15.09 6.05
CA GLU A 119 -11.74 -16.10 6.81
C GLU A 119 -12.39 -17.12 5.88
N SER A 120 -13.04 -16.66 4.81
CA SER A 120 -13.71 -17.55 3.85
C SER A 120 -12.72 -18.41 3.08
N ALA A 121 -11.53 -17.89 2.77
CA ALA A 121 -10.50 -18.64 2.05
C ALA A 121 -9.75 -19.66 2.95
N GLY A 122 -9.52 -19.34 4.22
CA GLY A 122 -8.64 -20.12 5.10
C GLY A 122 -9.23 -20.42 6.48
N GLY A 123 -10.52 -20.16 6.70
CA GLY A 123 -11.16 -20.36 8.00
C GLY A 123 -10.46 -19.60 9.13
N ARG A 124 -10.34 -20.22 10.29
CA ARG A 124 -9.68 -19.65 11.47
C ARG A 124 -8.21 -19.29 11.21
N TRP A 125 -7.51 -20.07 10.40
CA TRP A 125 -6.14 -19.78 9.99
C TRP A 125 -6.06 -18.56 9.05
N GLY A 126 -7.05 -18.39 8.19
CA GLY A 126 -7.17 -17.19 7.36
C GLY A 126 -7.26 -15.93 8.19
N LEU A 127 -8.11 -15.89 9.23
CA LEU A 127 -8.18 -14.76 10.16
C LEU A 127 -6.87 -14.51 10.90
N PHE A 128 -6.16 -15.55 11.31
CA PHE A 128 -4.85 -15.40 11.93
C PHE A 128 -3.83 -14.80 10.98
N ILE A 129 -3.79 -15.26 9.73
CA ILE A 129 -2.94 -14.69 8.67
C ILE A 129 -3.30 -13.22 8.43
N PHE A 130 -4.60 -12.90 8.35
CA PHE A 130 -5.06 -11.51 8.22
C PHE A 130 -4.54 -10.63 9.34
N GLY A 131 -4.63 -11.10 10.60
CA GLY A 131 -4.10 -10.39 11.76
C GLY A 131 -2.60 -10.09 11.64
N ILE A 132 -1.79 -11.08 11.24
CA ILE A 132 -0.34 -10.90 11.02
C ILE A 132 -0.07 -9.90 9.90
N VAL A 133 -0.78 -10.01 8.77
CA VAL A 133 -0.62 -9.10 7.63
C VAL A 133 -0.97 -7.67 8.03
N LEU A 134 -2.10 -7.48 8.72
CA LEU A 134 -2.58 -6.17 9.18
C LEU A 134 -1.62 -5.56 10.21
N TRP A 135 -1.21 -6.33 11.21
CA TRP A 135 -0.25 -5.90 12.22
C TRP A 135 1.09 -5.47 11.60
N SER A 136 1.62 -6.28 10.68
CA SER A 136 2.86 -5.99 9.96
C SER A 136 2.74 -4.73 9.09
N ALA A 137 1.57 -4.50 8.46
CA ALA A 137 1.30 -3.31 7.68
C ALA A 137 1.21 -2.06 8.59
N ALA A 138 0.50 -2.17 9.72
CA ALA A 138 0.37 -1.11 10.71
C ALA A 138 1.73 -0.68 11.28
N LEU A 139 2.56 -1.63 11.70
CA LEU A 139 3.91 -1.35 12.18
C LEU A 139 4.75 -0.61 11.13
N SER A 140 4.74 -1.10 9.90
CA SER A 140 5.49 -0.47 8.80
C SER A 140 5.01 0.96 8.55
N SER A 141 3.70 1.20 8.62
CA SER A 141 3.08 2.52 8.45
C SER A 141 3.46 3.47 9.58
N VAL A 142 3.34 3.03 10.82
CA VAL A 142 3.69 3.85 12.01
C VAL A 142 5.17 4.24 11.98
N ILE A 143 6.07 3.30 11.73
CA ILE A 143 7.51 3.58 11.65
C ILE A 143 7.78 4.59 10.52
N GLY A 144 7.19 4.39 9.34
CA GLY A 144 7.37 5.30 8.21
C GLY A 144 6.84 6.70 8.47
N ALA A 145 5.64 6.82 9.04
CA ALA A 145 5.03 8.10 9.37
C ALA A 145 5.82 8.84 10.47
N SER A 146 6.20 8.13 11.55
CA SER A 146 6.97 8.71 12.65
C SER A 146 8.32 9.24 12.18
N TYR A 147 9.03 8.46 11.36
CA TYR A 147 10.31 8.90 10.81
C TYR A 147 10.16 10.12 9.89
N THR A 148 9.15 10.13 9.03
CA THR A 148 8.88 11.26 8.13
C THR A 148 8.53 12.53 8.93
N SER A 149 7.68 12.42 9.94
CA SER A 149 7.31 13.53 10.82
C SER A 149 8.51 14.09 11.59
N TYR A 150 9.31 13.20 12.17
CA TYR A 150 10.52 13.60 12.89
C TYR A 150 11.52 14.34 11.99
N SER A 151 11.79 13.79 10.80
CA SER A 151 12.68 14.40 9.81
C SER A 151 12.20 15.77 9.37
N PHE A 152 10.88 15.92 9.17
CA PHE A 152 10.26 17.19 8.80
C PHE A 152 10.42 18.27 9.90
N ILE A 153 10.12 17.90 11.15
CA ILE A 153 10.24 18.83 12.30
C ILE A 153 11.70 19.25 12.53
N LYS A 154 12.65 18.32 12.40
CA LYS A 154 14.07 18.61 12.51
C LYS A 154 14.51 19.68 11.50
N ASN A 155 14.08 19.56 10.25
CA ASN A 155 14.42 20.51 9.19
C ASN A 155 13.77 21.88 9.40
N LEU A 156 12.53 21.93 9.93
CA LEU A 156 11.88 23.19 10.28
C LEU A 156 12.66 23.91 11.40
N LYS A 157 13.02 23.20 12.47
CA LYS A 157 13.75 23.77 13.61
C LYS A 157 15.11 24.36 13.16
N THR A 158 15.80 23.70 12.25
CA THR A 158 17.08 24.20 11.71
C THR A 158 16.90 25.49 10.90
N LYS A 159 15.83 25.58 10.09
CA LYS A 159 15.50 26.80 9.34
C LYS A 159 15.12 27.97 10.28
N PHE A 160 14.36 27.72 11.32
CA PHE A 160 14.01 28.74 12.31
C PHE A 160 15.24 29.29 13.03
N LEU A 161 16.14 28.45 13.47
CA LEU A 161 17.39 28.84 14.14
C LEU A 161 18.36 29.57 13.21
N GLN A 162 18.34 29.29 11.91
CA GLN A 162 19.13 30.05 10.93
C GLN A 162 18.55 31.43 10.66
N ASN A 163 17.23 31.59 10.68
CA ASN A 163 16.58 32.89 10.49
C ASN A 163 16.78 33.84 11.69
N GLU A 164 16.88 33.32 12.90
CA GLU A 164 17.19 34.16 14.07
C GLU A 164 18.61 34.69 14.10
N ARG A 165 19.55 34.04 13.37
CA ARG A 165 20.94 34.55 13.21
C ARG A 165 21.09 35.66 12.16
N ILE A 166 20.07 35.90 11.36
CA ILE A 166 20.07 36.97 10.33
C ILE A 166 19.51 38.29 10.89
N VAL A 167 18.95 38.30 12.08
CA VAL A 167 18.33 39.48 12.71
C VAL A 167 19.20 40.06 13.85
N ILE A 168 20.43 39.61 14.02
CA ILE A 168 21.47 40.25 14.83
C ILE A 168 22.62 40.65 13.90
#